data_88a6a05fe3dcd5340a035f505b5ffaa6
#
_entry.id   88a6a05fe3dcd5340a035f505b5ffaa6
#
_cell.length_a   1.000
_cell.length_b   1.000
_cell.length_c   1.000
_cell.angle_alpha   90.00
_cell.angle_beta   90.00
_cell.angle_gamma   90.00
#
_symmetry.space_group_name_H-M   'P 1'
#
loop_
_entity.id
_entity.type
_entity.pdbx_description
1 polymer ?
#
loop_
_entity_poly.entity_id
_entity_poly.type
_entity_poly.pdbx_seq_one_letter_code
_entity_poly.pdbx_strand_id
1 'polypeptide(L)'
;MSANAISQYLTFTIAGEQYAVGVDHVKEIIGYDVPTKVPGTPPWIRGVINLRGLVVPVVDLAVKFGRPETGVTRRTCVVIVDVQFADGAVTMGVVADGVSQVLELTADDIQPPPTFGMSVRIDFLLGLITTGKQFALLLDIDRVLAADELLTAISLEALPEAPQHAQL
;
A
#
# COMPACT_ATOMS: atom_id res chain seq x y z
N MET A 1 12.80 16.40 19.63
CA MET A 1 12.47 16.32 18.26
C MET A 1 11.78 17.59 17.80
N SER A 2 12.15 18.04 16.67
CA SER A 2 11.68 19.31 16.18
C SER A 2 10.51 19.13 15.21
N ALA A 3 9.49 19.97 15.32
CA ALA A 3 8.41 19.99 14.34
C ALA A 3 8.90 20.42 12.96
N ASN A 4 10.12 20.97 12.90
CA ASN A 4 10.70 21.38 11.62
C ASN A 4 11.53 20.30 10.97
N ALA A 5 11.63 19.13 11.56
CA ALA A 5 12.34 18.03 10.93
C ALA A 5 11.65 17.64 9.62
N ILE A 6 12.46 17.50 8.58
CA ILE A 6 11.96 17.19 7.25
C ILE A 6 11.87 15.69 7.06
N SER A 7 10.76 15.24 6.54
CA SER A 7 10.56 13.85 6.14
C SER A 7 10.17 13.79 4.67
N GLN A 8 10.41 12.66 4.06
CA GLN A 8 10.11 12.46 2.64
C GLN A 8 8.92 11.53 2.48
N TYR A 9 8.08 11.85 1.50
CA TYR A 9 6.86 11.10 1.22
C TYR A 9 6.75 10.86 -0.28
N LEU A 10 6.42 9.61 -0.64
CA LEU A 10 6.18 9.25 -2.02
C LEU A 10 4.70 9.44 -2.32
N THR A 11 4.38 10.17 -3.40
CA THR A 11 2.99 10.33 -3.83
C THR A 11 2.71 9.44 -5.03
N PHE A 12 1.51 8.89 -5.07
CA PHE A 12 1.07 8.01 -6.14
C PHE A 12 -0.44 8.13 -6.29
N THR A 13 -0.95 7.64 -7.42
CA THR A 13 -2.36 7.76 -7.76
C THR A 13 -3.02 6.40 -7.72
N ILE A 14 -4.20 6.33 -7.11
CA ILE A 14 -5.04 5.15 -7.11
C ILE A 14 -6.47 5.62 -7.36
N ALA A 15 -7.11 5.07 -8.41
CA ALA A 15 -8.50 5.39 -8.75
C ALA A 15 -8.74 6.89 -8.87
N GLY A 16 -7.78 7.61 -9.43
CA GLY A 16 -7.90 9.04 -9.68
C GLY A 16 -7.60 9.92 -8.49
N GLU A 17 -7.31 9.35 -7.33
CA GLU A 17 -6.99 10.12 -6.13
C GLU A 17 -5.52 9.99 -5.78
N GLN A 18 -4.96 11.04 -5.21
CA GLN A 18 -3.56 11.04 -4.80
C GLN A 18 -3.41 10.58 -3.36
N TYR A 19 -2.44 9.72 -3.17
CA TYR A 19 -2.07 9.20 -1.85
C TYR A 19 -0.60 9.42 -1.62
N ALA A 20 -0.19 9.33 -0.38
CA ALA A 20 1.22 9.46 -0.02
C ALA A 20 1.56 8.47 1.09
N VAL A 21 2.79 8.00 1.08
CA VAL A 21 3.33 7.17 2.17
C VAL A 21 4.72 7.66 2.50
N GLY A 22 5.14 7.49 3.74
CA GLY A 22 6.50 7.83 4.12
C GLY A 22 7.50 6.98 3.35
N VAL A 23 8.55 7.62 2.86
CA VAL A 23 9.57 6.94 2.08
C VAL A 23 10.25 5.85 2.91
N ASP A 24 10.25 6.00 4.24
CA ASP A 24 10.80 4.98 5.14
C ASP A 24 10.17 3.61 4.93
N HIS A 25 8.93 3.57 4.48
CA HIS A 25 8.23 2.30 4.26
C HIS A 25 8.48 1.74 2.87
N VAL A 26 9.01 2.52 1.95
CA VAL A 26 9.12 2.13 0.54
C VAL A 26 10.46 1.46 0.29
N LYS A 27 10.43 0.23 -0.23
CA LYS A 27 11.65 -0.46 -0.60
C LYS A 27 12.03 -0.19 -2.04
N GLU A 28 11.06 -0.27 -2.95
CA GLU A 28 11.30 -0.04 -4.37
C GLU A 28 9.97 0.07 -5.09
N ILE A 29 10.02 0.46 -6.34
CA ILE A 29 8.86 0.55 -7.21
C ILE A 29 9.17 -0.30 -8.43
N ILE A 30 8.28 -1.22 -8.77
CA ILE A 30 8.47 -2.10 -9.91
C ILE A 30 7.30 -1.98 -10.87
N GLY A 31 7.51 -2.39 -12.11
CA GLY A 31 6.42 -2.45 -13.07
C GLY A 31 5.43 -3.53 -12.68
N TYR A 32 4.20 -3.38 -13.17
CA TYR A 32 3.16 -4.32 -12.83
C TYR A 32 3.29 -5.59 -13.66
N ASP A 33 3.35 -6.72 -12.97
CA ASP A 33 3.20 -8.04 -13.59
C ASP A 33 2.01 -8.70 -12.96
N VAL A 34 1.32 -9.53 -13.73
CA VAL A 34 0.12 -10.20 -13.25
C VAL A 34 0.46 -11.12 -12.08
N PRO A 35 -0.10 -10.89 -10.90
CA PRO A 35 0.18 -11.75 -9.76
C PRO A 35 -0.47 -13.12 -9.92
N THR A 36 0.09 -14.09 -9.23
CA THR A 36 -0.51 -15.42 -9.14
C THR A 36 -1.61 -15.37 -8.08
N LYS A 37 -2.83 -15.72 -8.47
CA LYS A 37 -3.94 -15.69 -7.54
C LYS A 37 -3.82 -16.78 -6.47
N VAL A 38 -4.20 -16.43 -5.26
CA VAL A 38 -4.23 -17.36 -4.14
C VAL A 38 -5.70 -17.53 -3.74
N PRO A 39 -6.25 -18.73 -3.85
CA PRO A 39 -7.66 -18.95 -3.48
C PRO A 39 -7.90 -18.66 -2.01
N GLY A 40 -9.07 -18.15 -1.70
CA GLY A 40 -9.46 -17.90 -0.31
C GLY A 40 -9.01 -16.57 0.25
N THR A 41 -8.32 -15.75 -0.54
CA THR A 41 -7.91 -14.43 -0.07
C THR A 41 -9.02 -13.41 -0.31
N PRO A 42 -9.01 -12.29 0.43
CA PRO A 42 -10.00 -11.23 0.19
C PRO A 42 -9.88 -10.65 -1.22
N PRO A 43 -10.97 -10.04 -1.73
CA PRO A 43 -10.96 -9.50 -3.10
C PRO A 43 -9.90 -8.44 -3.35
N TRP A 44 -9.43 -7.75 -2.31
CA TRP A 44 -8.45 -6.70 -2.49
C TRP A 44 -7.01 -7.22 -2.55
N ILE A 45 -6.81 -8.53 -2.41
CA ILE A 45 -5.51 -9.14 -2.69
C ILE A 45 -5.56 -9.70 -4.09
N ARG A 46 -4.73 -9.16 -4.98
CA ARG A 46 -4.68 -9.62 -6.36
C ARG A 46 -3.98 -10.94 -6.51
N GLY A 47 -3.11 -11.26 -5.57
CA GLY A 47 -2.33 -12.48 -5.59
C GLY A 47 -0.95 -12.22 -5.04
N VAL A 48 0.01 -13.04 -5.44
CA VAL A 48 1.39 -12.91 -4.98
C VAL A 48 2.33 -12.85 -6.17
N ILE A 49 3.46 -12.18 -5.97
CA ILE A 49 4.52 -12.15 -6.96
C ILE A 49 5.79 -12.68 -6.33
N ASN A 50 6.70 -13.13 -7.18
CA ASN A 50 8.03 -13.54 -6.76
C ASN A 50 8.97 -12.37 -6.95
N LEU A 51 9.48 -11.82 -5.84
CA LEU A 51 10.40 -10.71 -5.91
C LEU A 51 11.74 -11.23 -5.41
N ARG A 52 12.58 -11.63 -6.34
CA ARG A 52 13.92 -12.17 -6.03
C ARG A 52 13.86 -13.30 -5.01
N GLY A 53 12.92 -14.22 -5.21
CA GLY A 53 12.76 -15.36 -4.33
C GLY A 53 11.86 -15.14 -3.14
N LEU A 54 11.41 -13.91 -2.92
CA LEU A 54 10.51 -13.58 -1.82
C LEU A 54 9.08 -13.56 -2.33
N VAL A 55 8.18 -14.22 -1.62
CA VAL A 55 6.75 -14.19 -1.96
C VAL A 55 6.16 -12.90 -1.41
N VAL A 56 5.63 -12.06 -2.29
CA VAL A 56 5.13 -10.75 -1.91
C VAL A 56 3.65 -10.65 -2.27
N PRO A 57 2.76 -10.46 -1.29
CA PRO A 57 1.34 -10.23 -1.58
C PRO A 57 1.16 -8.89 -2.28
N VAL A 58 0.26 -8.84 -3.26
CA VAL A 58 -0.04 -7.63 -4.01
C VAL A 58 -1.44 -7.19 -3.67
N VAL A 59 -1.54 -5.99 -3.10
CA VAL A 59 -2.78 -5.44 -2.58
C VAL A 59 -3.32 -4.37 -3.53
N ASP A 60 -4.60 -4.43 -3.82
CA ASP A 60 -5.29 -3.39 -4.58
C ASP A 60 -6.08 -2.55 -3.59
N LEU A 61 -5.52 -1.40 -3.22
CA LEU A 61 -6.17 -0.54 -2.24
C LEU A 61 -7.46 0.07 -2.77
N ALA A 62 -7.63 0.21 -4.09
CA ALA A 62 -8.89 0.69 -4.63
C ALA A 62 -10.03 -0.22 -4.19
N VAL A 63 -9.83 -1.52 -4.31
CA VAL A 63 -10.85 -2.50 -3.91
C VAL A 63 -11.05 -2.46 -2.40
N LYS A 64 -9.97 -2.36 -1.64
CA LYS A 64 -10.08 -2.29 -0.19
C LYS A 64 -10.86 -1.07 0.26
N PHE A 65 -10.80 0.02 -0.50
CA PHE A 65 -11.51 1.25 -0.19
C PHE A 65 -12.90 1.30 -0.82
N GLY A 66 -13.39 0.18 -1.37
CA GLY A 66 -14.73 0.09 -1.91
C GLY A 66 -14.87 0.57 -3.34
N ARG A 67 -13.77 0.67 -4.07
CA ARG A 67 -13.78 1.10 -5.45
C ARG A 67 -13.58 -0.07 -6.39
N PRO A 68 -13.84 0.12 -7.69
CA PRO A 68 -13.54 -0.92 -8.66
C PRO A 68 -12.06 -1.25 -8.70
N GLU A 69 -11.77 -2.43 -9.19
CA GLU A 69 -10.40 -2.89 -9.34
C GLU A 69 -9.58 -1.93 -10.20
N THR A 70 -8.33 -1.71 -9.80
CA THR A 70 -7.43 -0.84 -10.54
C THR A 70 -7.17 -1.43 -11.92
N GLY A 71 -7.42 -0.64 -12.97
CA GLY A 71 -7.13 -1.07 -14.34
C GLY A 71 -5.63 -1.06 -14.60
N VAL A 72 -5.19 -1.92 -15.51
CA VAL A 72 -3.78 -2.03 -15.82
C VAL A 72 -3.45 -1.26 -17.09
N THR A 73 -2.50 -0.34 -16.99
CA THR A 73 -1.99 0.44 -18.13
C THR A 73 -0.47 0.33 -18.11
N ARG A 74 0.16 1.01 -19.05
CA ARG A 74 1.63 1.05 -19.08
C ARG A 74 2.21 1.71 -17.83
N ARG A 75 1.45 2.56 -17.18
CA ARG A 75 1.93 3.31 -16.01
C ARG A 75 1.67 2.58 -14.71
N THR A 76 0.88 1.53 -14.75
CA THR A 76 0.57 0.76 -13.54
C THR A 76 1.85 0.18 -12.98
N CYS A 77 2.02 0.33 -11.69
CA CYS A 77 3.22 -0.15 -11.01
C CYS A 77 2.84 -0.73 -9.66
N VAL A 78 3.81 -1.34 -9.02
CA VAL A 78 3.64 -1.88 -7.67
C VAL A 78 4.66 -1.20 -6.78
N VAL A 79 4.18 -0.54 -5.74
CA VAL A 79 5.04 0.08 -4.75
C VAL A 79 5.30 -0.97 -3.68
N ILE A 80 6.56 -1.36 -3.54
CA ILE A 80 6.94 -2.39 -2.58
C ILE A 80 7.23 -1.71 -1.26
N VAL A 81 6.52 -2.13 -0.21
CA VAL A 81 6.61 -1.50 1.10
C VAL A 81 6.89 -2.53 2.18
N ASP A 82 7.46 -2.09 3.27
CA ASP A 82 7.58 -2.90 4.49
C ASP A 82 6.52 -2.44 5.47
N VAL A 83 5.78 -3.39 6.01
CA VAL A 83 4.70 -3.14 6.94
C VAL A 83 5.04 -3.79 8.26
N GLN A 84 4.87 -3.06 9.36
CA GLN A 84 5.18 -3.57 10.69
C GLN A 84 4.00 -4.32 11.26
N PHE A 85 4.24 -5.57 11.60
CA PHE A 85 3.30 -6.39 12.37
C PHE A 85 3.91 -6.70 13.72
N ALA A 86 3.14 -7.32 14.57
CA ALA A 86 3.62 -7.68 15.91
C ALA A 86 4.87 -8.57 15.85
N ASP A 87 4.96 -9.42 14.84
CA ASP A 87 6.05 -10.37 14.71
C ASP A 87 7.20 -9.88 13.83
N GLY A 88 7.16 -8.64 13.40
CA GLY A 88 8.21 -8.10 12.56
C GLY A 88 7.67 -7.49 11.28
N ALA A 89 8.58 -7.15 10.38
CA ALA A 89 8.21 -6.50 9.13
C ALA A 89 7.84 -7.52 8.06
N VAL A 90 6.82 -7.19 7.26
CA VAL A 90 6.39 -8.00 6.12
C VAL A 90 6.47 -7.14 4.88
N THR A 91 7.05 -7.67 3.82
CA THR A 91 7.12 -6.97 2.54
C THR A 91 5.85 -7.21 1.76
N MET A 92 5.25 -6.14 1.26
CA MET A 92 3.99 -6.21 0.51
C MET A 92 4.07 -5.27 -0.68
N GLY A 93 3.21 -5.49 -1.66
CA GLY A 93 3.12 -4.61 -2.82
C GLY A 93 1.77 -3.93 -2.87
N VAL A 94 1.76 -2.67 -3.26
CA VAL A 94 0.55 -1.88 -3.44
C VAL A 94 0.45 -1.47 -4.89
N VAL A 95 -0.65 -1.84 -5.56
CA VAL A 95 -0.88 -1.47 -6.95
C VAL A 95 -1.21 0.00 -7.03
N ALA A 96 -0.54 0.72 -7.91
CA ALA A 96 -0.82 2.14 -8.14
C ALA A 96 -0.98 2.40 -9.63
N ASP A 97 -1.84 3.36 -9.97
CA ASP A 97 -2.00 3.79 -11.36
C ASP A 97 -0.73 4.44 -11.89
N GLY A 98 0.02 5.06 -11.02
CA GLY A 98 1.29 5.67 -11.34
C GLY A 98 1.86 6.34 -10.12
N VAL A 99 3.17 6.55 -10.15
CA VAL A 99 3.89 7.25 -9.08
C VAL A 99 4.13 8.67 -9.57
N SER A 100 3.94 9.65 -8.68
CA SER A 100 4.06 11.06 -9.05
C SER A 100 5.40 11.66 -8.67
N GLN A 101 5.68 11.76 -7.37
CA GLN A 101 6.88 12.46 -6.94
C GLN A 101 7.18 12.16 -5.49
N VAL A 102 8.36 12.61 -5.05
CA VAL A 102 8.73 12.56 -3.64
C VAL A 102 8.66 13.98 -3.10
N LEU A 103 7.96 14.17 -1.99
CA LEU A 103 7.80 15.46 -1.35
C LEU A 103 8.60 15.49 -0.06
N GLU A 104 9.21 16.65 0.22
CA GLU A 104 9.88 16.88 1.50
C GLU A 104 9.01 17.81 2.33
N LEU A 105 8.56 17.33 3.47
CA LEU A 105 7.57 18.05 4.27
C LEU A 105 7.96 18.01 5.74
N THR A 106 7.49 19.03 6.47
CA THR A 106 7.58 19.04 7.92
C THR A 106 6.20 18.68 8.49
N ALA A 107 6.14 18.52 9.80
CA ALA A 107 4.86 18.22 10.45
C ALA A 107 3.83 19.32 10.20
N ASP A 108 4.28 20.56 10.05
CA ASP A 108 3.37 21.68 9.81
C ASP A 108 2.71 21.62 8.44
N ASP A 109 3.28 20.87 7.51
CA ASP A 109 2.74 20.73 6.16
C ASP A 109 1.64 19.68 6.10
N ILE A 110 1.42 18.94 7.18
CA ILE A 110 0.45 17.85 7.22
C ILE A 110 -0.74 18.30 8.05
N GLN A 111 -1.92 18.31 7.44
CA GLN A 111 -3.14 18.73 8.11
C GLN A 111 -3.88 17.49 8.63
N PRO A 112 -4.65 17.64 9.72
CA PRO A 112 -5.43 16.51 10.20
C PRO A 112 -6.49 16.11 9.18
N PRO A 113 -6.86 14.82 9.13
CA PRO A 113 -7.87 14.38 8.18
C PRO A 113 -9.24 14.93 8.54
N PRO A 114 -10.08 15.21 7.53
CA PRO A 114 -11.43 15.67 7.81
C PRO A 114 -12.27 14.52 8.38
N THR A 115 -13.38 14.87 9.01
CA THR A 115 -14.22 13.87 9.66
C THR A 115 -15.36 13.41 8.76
N PHE A 116 -15.46 13.93 7.56
CA PHE A 116 -16.54 13.56 6.64
C PHE A 116 -16.10 13.73 5.20
N GLY A 117 -16.87 13.15 4.29
CA GLY A 117 -16.62 13.33 2.87
C GLY A 117 -15.49 12.48 2.32
N MET A 118 -15.05 11.47 3.06
CA MET A 118 -13.95 10.62 2.65
C MET A 118 -14.44 9.23 2.31
N SER A 119 -13.92 8.67 1.21
CA SER A 119 -14.19 7.28 0.88
C SER A 119 -13.25 6.34 1.63
N VAL A 120 -12.14 6.87 2.14
CA VAL A 120 -11.16 6.10 2.89
C VAL A 120 -11.44 6.24 4.37
N ARG A 121 -11.34 5.16 5.11
CA ARG A 121 -11.57 5.22 6.55
C ARG A 121 -10.57 6.16 7.20
N ILE A 122 -11.07 6.98 8.10
CA ILE A 122 -10.25 8.02 8.69
C ILE A 122 -9.11 7.48 9.54
N ASP A 123 -9.28 6.30 10.13
CA ASP A 123 -8.24 5.69 10.93
C ASP A 123 -7.10 5.12 10.09
N PHE A 124 -7.26 5.09 8.76
CA PHE A 124 -6.18 4.73 7.85
C PHE A 124 -5.34 5.93 7.44
N LEU A 125 -5.73 7.13 7.84
CA LEU A 125 -5.08 8.35 7.40
C LEU A 125 -4.26 8.97 8.52
N LEU A 126 -3.03 9.39 8.19
CA LEU A 126 -2.23 10.20 9.09
C LEU A 126 -2.52 11.69 8.89
N GLY A 127 -3.04 12.07 7.74
CA GLY A 127 -3.36 13.45 7.47
C GLY A 127 -3.52 13.72 5.99
N LEU A 128 -3.55 15.01 5.66
CA LEU A 128 -3.65 15.49 4.30
C LEU A 128 -2.44 16.35 3.97
N ILE A 129 -1.97 16.22 2.74
CA ILE A 129 -0.85 17.00 2.23
C ILE A 129 -1.37 17.80 1.04
N THR A 130 -1.07 19.09 1.01
CA THR A 130 -1.45 19.93 -0.13
C THR A 130 -0.46 19.70 -1.27
N THR A 131 -0.98 19.38 -2.46
CA THR A 131 -0.15 19.21 -3.65
C THR A 131 -0.74 20.09 -4.74
N GLY A 132 -0.26 21.32 -4.83
CA GLY A 132 -0.85 22.30 -5.74
C GLY A 132 -2.24 22.69 -5.28
N LYS A 133 -3.24 22.41 -6.11
CA LYS A 133 -4.63 22.74 -5.76
C LYS A 133 -5.39 21.56 -5.19
N GLN A 134 -4.72 20.45 -5.00
CA GLN A 134 -5.36 19.23 -4.53
C GLN A 134 -4.72 18.75 -3.25
N PHE A 135 -5.30 17.72 -2.68
CA PHE A 135 -4.74 17.08 -1.50
C PHE A 135 -4.30 15.67 -1.84
N ALA A 136 -3.22 15.24 -1.21
CA ALA A 136 -2.85 13.84 -1.19
C ALA A 136 -3.20 13.30 0.19
N LEU A 137 -3.73 12.09 0.22
CA LEU A 137 -4.12 11.45 1.47
C LEU A 137 -2.92 10.69 2.01
N LEU A 138 -2.40 11.14 3.15
CA LEU A 138 -1.24 10.49 3.75
C LEU A 138 -1.69 9.25 4.49
N LEU A 139 -1.31 8.09 3.99
CA LEU A 139 -1.74 6.81 4.54
C LEU A 139 -0.86 6.36 5.69
N ASP A 140 -1.49 5.79 6.70
CA ASP A 140 -0.80 5.02 7.70
C ASP A 140 -0.68 3.61 7.13
N ILE A 141 0.41 3.34 6.44
CA ILE A 141 0.54 2.10 5.69
C ILE A 141 0.49 0.87 6.60
N ASP A 142 1.00 1.00 7.82
CA ASP A 142 0.94 -0.12 8.76
C ASP A 142 -0.49 -0.44 9.13
N ARG A 143 -1.32 0.58 9.36
CA ARG A 143 -2.73 0.34 9.69
C ARG A 143 -3.52 -0.18 8.51
N VAL A 144 -3.29 0.40 7.34
CA VAL A 144 -4.02 0.01 6.15
C VAL A 144 -3.78 -1.46 5.84
N LEU A 145 -2.55 -1.91 5.97
CA LEU A 145 -2.15 -3.25 5.56
C LEU A 145 -2.06 -4.25 6.71
N ALA A 146 -2.31 -3.81 7.93
CA ALA A 146 -2.27 -4.70 9.10
C ALA A 146 -3.68 -5.08 9.59
N ALA A 147 -4.69 -4.92 8.74
CA ALA A 147 -6.05 -5.29 9.12
C ALA A 147 -6.16 -6.82 9.29
N ASP A 148 -7.12 -7.24 10.09
CA ASP A 148 -7.28 -8.66 10.41
C ASP A 148 -7.44 -9.52 9.17
N GLU A 149 -8.18 -9.05 8.18
CA GLU A 149 -8.36 -9.79 6.95
C GLU A 149 -7.03 -10.04 6.25
N LEU A 150 -6.14 -9.05 6.27
CA LEU A 150 -4.85 -9.19 5.64
C LEU A 150 -3.98 -10.18 6.39
N LEU A 151 -3.98 -10.11 7.71
CA LEU A 151 -3.24 -11.06 8.51
C LEU A 151 -3.70 -12.48 8.26
N THR A 152 -5.01 -12.68 8.16
CA THR A 152 -5.56 -13.98 7.86
C THR A 152 -5.12 -14.47 6.48
N ALA A 153 -5.15 -13.58 5.50
CA ALA A 153 -4.74 -13.94 4.16
C ALA A 153 -3.26 -14.31 4.09
N ILE A 154 -2.43 -13.57 4.78
CA ILE A 154 -1.01 -13.86 4.82
C ILE A 154 -0.77 -15.21 5.48
N SER A 155 -1.47 -15.52 6.54
CA SER A 155 -1.36 -16.79 7.21
C SER A 155 -1.75 -17.94 6.29
N LEU A 156 -2.82 -17.75 5.52
CA LEU A 156 -3.24 -18.76 4.57
C LEU A 156 -2.20 -18.96 3.48
N GLU A 157 -1.57 -17.91 3.04
CA GLU A 157 -0.52 -18.05 2.07
C GLU A 157 0.66 -18.83 2.58
N ALA A 158 0.97 -18.67 3.82
CA ALA A 158 2.12 -19.36 4.39
C ALA A 158 1.90 -20.85 4.51
N LEU A 159 0.66 -21.30 4.57
CA LEU A 159 0.38 -22.72 4.74
C LEU A 159 0.75 -23.58 3.54
N PRO A 160 0.41 -23.17 2.31
CA PRO A 160 0.67 -24.06 1.19
C PRO A 160 2.11 -24.30 0.88
N GLU A 161 2.97 -23.42 1.29
CA GLU A 161 4.32 -23.64 0.94
C GLU A 161 4.90 -24.73 1.62
N ALA A 162 4.23 -25.20 2.46
CA ALA A 162 4.67 -26.39 2.90
C ALA A 162 4.65 -27.29 1.74
N PRO A 163 4.52 -27.36 0.90
CA PRO A 163 4.72 -28.26 -0.11
C PRO A 163 5.35 -27.79 -1.28
N GLN A 164 5.50 -27.38 -1.31
CA GLN A 164 5.85 -27.19 -1.96
C GLN A 164 6.59 -27.66 -2.41
N HIS A 165 6.34 -27.95 -2.26
CA HIS A 165 6.61 -28.56 -2.29
C HIS A 165 6.43 -29.18 -2.64
N ALA A 166 6.37 -29.28 -2.81
CA ALA A 166 6.01 -29.85 -2.91
C ALA A 166 5.74 -30.29 -3.45
N GLN A 167 5.57 -30.35 -3.75
CA GLN A 167 5.12 -30.73 -3.99
C GLN A 167 5.07 -31.23 -4.47
N LEU A 168 4.87 -31.40 -4.69
CA LEU A 168 4.55 -31.85 -4.95
C LEU A 168 4.80 -32.15 -5.23
#